data_1fb4174f51ef53ebcba1dc0f36ee1f5d
#
_entry.id   1fb4174f51ef53ebcba1dc0f36ee1f5d
#
_cell.length_a   1.000
_cell.length_b   1.000
_cell.length_c   1.000
_cell.angle_alpha   90.00
_cell.angle_beta   90.00
_cell.angle_gamma   90.00
#
_symmetry.space_group_name_H-M   'P 1'
#
loop_
_entity.id
_entity.type
_entity.pdbx_description
1 polymer ?
#
loop_
_entity_poly.entity_id
_entity_poly.type
_entity_poly.pdbx_seq_one_letter_code
_entity_poly.pdbx_strand_id
1 'polypeptide(L)'
;ISFYAFMTMPVPMVHFVRNTVSGRLRLVPDVCIALFCANALAQGAAYRLLGVPFIDMLPVTHLLLTAGVAAMLTALFRSYRDKPAPQLRLRIAAFAALGAFGVAALVLYWLLHIYWYDAVYQFGVLLFIILLLYGLIGQAAEDMRFHMEHRISHEMQREDRMTGLPNRRAFEEYMERIRTGKAGCRDAVLTYIRLEGLNERNDRFGLQAGDESVIAAAQCVADFCRACEEAGESVLCFRTGGNEFALIRPEPHIDSGQLHRQFRAVVARYNRTCAPRARIIMTFGFSRLCDEDGKSRSISAWKAEADAHLKRNEAGLGGDAE
;
A
#
# COMPACT_ATOMS: atom_id res chain seq x y z
N ILE A 1 -46.11 0.48 -7.26
CA ILE A 1 -44.64 0.42 -7.31
C ILE A 1 -44.02 1.79 -6.99
N SER A 2 -44.49 2.90 -7.59
CA SER A 2 -43.90 4.24 -7.42
C SER A 2 -43.86 4.73 -5.97
N PHE A 3 -44.91 4.51 -5.18
CA PHE A 3 -44.95 4.93 -3.77
C PHE A 3 -43.94 4.20 -2.90
N TYR A 4 -43.75 2.89 -3.08
CA TYR A 4 -42.73 2.14 -2.35
C TYR A 4 -41.31 2.60 -2.69
N ALA A 5 -41.07 2.87 -3.97
CA ALA A 5 -39.76 3.42 -4.40
C ALA A 5 -39.50 4.77 -3.73
N PHE A 6 -40.50 5.68 -3.66
CA PHE A 6 -40.37 6.97 -3.00
C PHE A 6 -40.08 6.85 -1.48
N MET A 7 -40.76 5.91 -0.79
CA MET A 7 -40.57 5.69 0.65
C MET A 7 -39.20 5.07 0.99
N THR A 8 -38.67 4.23 0.12
CA THR A 8 -37.40 3.48 0.36
C THR A 8 -36.18 4.19 -0.19
N MET A 9 -36.33 5.13 -1.13
CA MET A 9 -35.23 5.89 -1.75
C MET A 9 -34.28 6.59 -0.75
N PRO A 10 -34.73 7.13 0.39
CA PRO A 10 -33.86 7.74 1.37
C PRO A 10 -32.89 6.76 2.06
N VAL A 11 -33.24 5.48 2.14
CA VAL A 11 -32.45 4.46 2.85
C VAL A 11 -31.05 4.33 2.27
N PRO A 12 -30.84 4.04 0.96
CA PRO A 12 -29.49 3.99 0.38
C PRO A 12 -28.75 5.33 0.46
N MET A 13 -29.46 6.47 0.36
CA MET A 13 -28.84 7.80 0.48
C MET A 13 -28.24 8.03 1.87
N VAL A 14 -29.00 7.71 2.93
CA VAL A 14 -28.55 7.81 4.32
C VAL A 14 -27.46 6.79 4.62
N HIS A 15 -27.60 5.56 4.11
CA HIS A 15 -26.58 4.51 4.29
C HIS A 15 -25.24 4.90 3.68
N PHE A 16 -25.23 5.49 2.50
CA PHE A 16 -24.00 5.96 1.86
C PHE A 16 -23.23 6.97 2.73
N VAL A 17 -23.95 7.84 3.45
CA VAL A 17 -23.34 8.88 4.29
C VAL A 17 -22.99 8.37 5.70
N ARG A 18 -23.55 7.24 6.12
CA ARG A 18 -23.34 6.65 7.45
C ARG A 18 -21.86 6.52 7.83
N ASN A 19 -21.04 6.08 6.90
CA ASN A 19 -19.59 5.85 7.13
C ASN A 19 -18.78 7.15 7.25
N THR A 20 -19.40 8.30 6.94
CA THR A 20 -18.76 9.62 7.03
C THR A 20 -18.86 10.21 8.42
N VAL A 21 -19.90 9.84 9.14
CA VAL A 21 -20.16 10.33 10.50
C VAL A 21 -19.46 9.45 11.52
N SER A 22 -18.71 10.04 12.45
CA SER A 22 -17.88 9.31 13.43
C SER A 22 -18.48 9.35 14.84
N GLY A 23 -18.09 8.38 15.69
CA GLY A 23 -18.45 8.33 17.10
C GLY A 23 -19.94 8.12 17.35
N ARG A 24 -20.47 8.76 18.38
CA ARG A 24 -21.90 8.67 18.78
C ARG A 24 -22.86 9.21 17.72
N LEU A 25 -22.40 10.08 16.82
CA LEU A 25 -23.23 10.64 15.75
C LEU A 25 -23.64 9.58 14.70
N ARG A 26 -22.97 8.41 14.63
CA ARG A 26 -23.39 7.28 13.78
C ARG A 26 -24.79 6.76 14.10
N LEU A 27 -25.28 7.02 15.31
CA LEU A 27 -26.63 6.62 15.68
C LEU A 27 -27.70 7.37 14.86
N VAL A 28 -27.42 8.59 14.40
CA VAL A 28 -28.37 9.40 13.65
C VAL A 28 -28.78 8.78 12.31
N PRO A 29 -27.82 8.43 11.41
CA PRO A 29 -28.15 7.68 10.18
C PRO A 29 -28.84 6.34 10.46
N ASP A 30 -28.43 5.59 11.48
CA ASP A 30 -29.01 4.29 11.81
C ASP A 30 -30.47 4.42 12.24
N VAL A 31 -30.81 5.43 13.07
CA VAL A 31 -32.20 5.76 13.46
C VAL A 31 -33.01 6.22 12.25
N CYS A 32 -32.46 7.07 11.39
CA CYS A 32 -33.15 7.49 10.17
C CYS A 32 -33.50 6.31 9.26
N ILE A 33 -32.55 5.39 9.03
CA ILE A 33 -32.79 4.18 8.22
C ILE A 33 -33.90 3.33 8.85
N ALA A 34 -33.86 3.11 10.17
CA ALA A 34 -34.89 2.34 10.89
C ALA A 34 -36.25 2.97 10.77
N LEU A 35 -36.33 4.29 10.90
CA LEU A 35 -37.60 5.04 10.78
C LEU A 35 -38.16 5.00 9.35
N PHE A 36 -37.32 5.14 8.31
CA PHE A 36 -37.80 5.03 6.91
C PHE A 36 -38.26 3.59 6.60
N CYS A 37 -37.58 2.58 7.06
CA CYS A 37 -37.99 1.18 6.89
C CYS A 37 -39.33 0.91 7.65
N ALA A 38 -39.44 1.38 8.90
CA ALA A 38 -40.64 1.21 9.69
C ALA A 38 -41.83 1.94 9.04
N ASN A 39 -41.65 3.16 8.51
CA ASN A 39 -42.68 3.90 7.79
C ASN A 39 -43.15 3.14 6.54
N ALA A 40 -42.25 2.61 5.73
CA ALA A 40 -42.59 1.84 4.54
C ALA A 40 -43.38 0.57 4.89
N LEU A 41 -42.99 -0.14 5.95
CA LEU A 41 -43.72 -1.31 6.44
C LEU A 41 -45.11 -0.97 7.00
N ALA A 42 -45.18 0.07 7.81
CA ALA A 42 -46.44 0.53 8.43
C ALA A 42 -47.45 0.97 7.39
N GLN A 43 -47.04 1.78 6.40
CA GLN A 43 -47.91 2.22 5.31
C GLN A 43 -48.32 1.07 4.39
N GLY A 44 -47.41 0.13 4.14
CA GLY A 44 -47.74 -1.12 3.40
C GLY A 44 -48.76 -1.98 4.13
N ALA A 45 -48.66 -2.11 5.45
CA ALA A 45 -49.63 -2.82 6.27
C ALA A 45 -50.99 -2.08 6.32
N ALA A 46 -50.97 -0.77 6.50
CA ALA A 46 -52.19 0.04 6.48
C ALA A 46 -52.93 -0.05 5.14
N TYR A 47 -52.24 -0.01 4.04
CA TYR A 47 -52.81 -0.23 2.71
C TYR A 47 -53.45 -1.61 2.57
N ARG A 48 -52.73 -2.66 2.99
CA ARG A 48 -53.20 -4.05 2.85
C ARG A 48 -54.32 -4.44 3.80
N LEU A 49 -54.26 -4.01 5.07
CA LEU A 49 -55.14 -4.45 6.15
C LEU A 49 -56.31 -3.52 6.36
N LEU A 50 -56.10 -2.21 6.18
CA LEU A 50 -57.11 -1.19 6.47
C LEU A 50 -57.65 -0.53 5.20
N GLY A 51 -57.11 -0.83 4.03
CA GLY A 51 -57.55 -0.24 2.75
C GLY A 51 -57.22 1.26 2.59
N VAL A 52 -56.36 1.83 3.45
CA VAL A 52 -56.01 3.25 3.41
C VAL A 52 -55.15 3.55 2.19
N PRO A 53 -55.56 4.46 1.29
CA PRO A 53 -54.74 4.81 0.13
C PRO A 53 -53.41 5.42 0.50
N PHE A 54 -52.33 5.14 -0.25
CA PHE A 54 -51.00 5.72 0.00
C PHE A 54 -50.99 7.25 -0.04
N ILE A 55 -51.87 7.86 -0.83
CA ILE A 55 -51.93 9.31 -0.97
C ILE A 55 -52.35 10.00 0.35
N ASP A 56 -53.19 9.35 1.14
CA ASP A 56 -53.64 9.88 2.44
C ASP A 56 -52.55 9.78 3.51
N MET A 57 -51.56 8.88 3.32
CA MET A 57 -50.41 8.67 4.19
C MET A 57 -49.17 9.49 3.78
N LEU A 58 -49.26 10.22 2.65
CA LEU A 58 -48.16 11.00 2.09
C LEU A 58 -47.61 12.08 3.05
N PRO A 59 -48.44 12.79 3.84
CA PRO A 59 -47.99 13.79 4.81
C PRO A 59 -46.97 13.23 5.83
N VAL A 60 -47.21 12.00 6.28
CA VAL A 60 -46.30 11.32 7.24
C VAL A 60 -44.93 11.09 6.61
N THR A 61 -44.89 10.65 5.35
CA THR A 61 -43.64 10.44 4.62
C THR A 61 -42.90 11.77 4.40
N HIS A 62 -43.60 12.84 4.04
CA HIS A 62 -43.03 14.18 3.83
C HIS A 62 -42.42 14.74 5.13
N LEU A 63 -43.13 14.58 6.25
CA LEU A 63 -42.64 14.99 7.57
C LEU A 63 -41.38 14.23 7.95
N LEU A 64 -41.34 12.90 7.74
CA LEU A 64 -40.23 12.05 8.05
C LEU A 64 -39.03 12.38 7.17
N LEU A 65 -39.21 12.63 5.87
CA LEU A 65 -38.17 13.08 4.95
C LEU A 65 -37.52 14.39 5.40
N THR A 66 -38.35 15.40 5.70
CA THR A 66 -37.89 16.72 6.14
C THR A 66 -37.10 16.62 7.46
N ALA A 67 -37.62 15.86 8.43
CA ALA A 67 -36.95 15.61 9.69
C ALA A 67 -35.64 14.84 9.50
N GLY A 68 -35.63 13.83 8.62
CA GLY A 68 -34.44 13.06 8.28
C GLY A 68 -33.33 13.90 7.66
N VAL A 69 -33.66 14.77 6.70
CA VAL A 69 -32.69 15.70 6.09
C VAL A 69 -32.14 16.66 7.14
N ALA A 70 -32.99 17.24 8.00
CA ALA A 70 -32.57 18.14 9.07
C ALA A 70 -31.63 17.44 10.08
N ALA A 71 -31.95 16.19 10.47
CA ALA A 71 -31.14 15.39 11.35
C ALA A 71 -29.78 15.06 10.73
N MET A 72 -29.75 14.67 9.44
CA MET A 72 -28.50 14.39 8.71
C MET A 72 -27.62 15.62 8.55
N LEU A 73 -28.20 16.80 8.20
CA LEU A 73 -27.48 18.06 8.13
C LEU A 73 -26.85 18.42 9.49
N THR A 74 -27.58 18.22 10.58
CA THR A 74 -27.08 18.50 11.94
C THR A 74 -25.96 17.58 12.31
N ALA A 75 -26.07 16.29 11.99
CA ALA A 75 -25.04 15.29 12.26
C ALA A 75 -23.76 15.55 11.43
N LEU A 76 -23.90 15.86 10.15
CA LEU A 76 -22.79 16.19 9.25
C LEU A 76 -22.09 17.49 9.67
N PHE A 77 -22.85 18.52 10.03
CA PHE A 77 -22.29 19.80 10.49
C PHE A 77 -21.53 19.65 11.80
N ARG A 78 -22.05 18.89 12.77
CA ARG A 78 -21.32 18.57 14.02
C ARG A 78 -20.06 17.79 13.74
N SER A 79 -20.13 16.76 12.87
CA SER A 79 -18.98 15.97 12.48
C SER A 79 -17.90 16.81 11.77
N TYR A 80 -18.32 17.79 10.95
CA TYR A 80 -17.41 18.75 10.30
C TYR A 80 -16.74 19.67 11.31
N ARG A 81 -17.48 20.13 12.33
CA ARG A 81 -16.92 20.99 13.39
C ARG A 81 -15.86 20.26 14.22
N ASP A 82 -16.07 18.96 14.47
CA ASP A 82 -15.13 18.15 15.25
C ASP A 82 -13.88 17.78 14.44
N LYS A 83 -14.04 17.45 13.16
CA LYS A 83 -12.95 17.08 12.24
C LYS A 83 -13.23 17.69 10.85
N PRO A 84 -12.70 18.89 10.56
CA PRO A 84 -12.91 19.52 9.26
C PRO A 84 -12.25 18.69 8.14
N ALA A 85 -13.07 18.25 7.19
CA ALA A 85 -12.60 17.57 5.99
C ALA A 85 -13.29 18.16 4.74
N PRO A 86 -12.58 18.38 3.63
CA PRO A 86 -13.15 18.96 2.41
C PRO A 86 -14.36 18.17 1.89
N GLN A 87 -14.28 16.85 1.97
CA GLN A 87 -15.33 15.91 1.55
C GLN A 87 -16.63 16.10 2.35
N LEU A 88 -16.52 16.50 3.62
CA LEU A 88 -17.67 16.71 4.48
C LEU A 88 -18.44 17.98 4.09
N ARG A 89 -17.75 19.02 3.62
CA ARG A 89 -18.37 20.24 3.08
C ARG A 89 -19.27 19.93 1.88
N LEU A 90 -18.77 19.12 0.96
CA LEU A 90 -19.53 18.74 -0.23
C LEU A 90 -20.78 17.91 0.11
N ARG A 91 -20.67 17.00 1.08
CA ARG A 91 -21.81 16.21 1.57
C ARG A 91 -22.85 17.07 2.28
N ILE A 92 -22.41 18.05 3.09
CA ILE A 92 -23.31 19.04 3.70
C ILE A 92 -24.01 19.83 2.61
N ALA A 93 -23.30 20.30 1.58
CA ALA A 93 -23.90 21.03 0.46
C ALA A 93 -24.90 20.17 -0.31
N ALA A 94 -24.62 18.89 -0.53
CA ALA A 94 -25.53 17.96 -1.19
C ALA A 94 -26.85 17.79 -0.40
N PHE A 95 -26.77 17.53 0.92
CA PHE A 95 -27.96 17.40 1.77
C PHE A 95 -28.71 18.71 1.93
N ALA A 96 -28.01 19.86 1.97
CA ALA A 96 -28.67 21.18 2.02
C ALA A 96 -29.44 21.46 0.72
N ALA A 97 -28.84 21.13 -0.44
CA ALA A 97 -29.54 21.26 -1.73
C ALA A 97 -30.78 20.36 -1.78
N LEU A 98 -30.63 19.07 -1.42
CA LEU A 98 -31.77 18.14 -1.35
C LEU A 98 -32.88 18.65 -0.44
N GLY A 99 -32.54 19.18 0.74
CA GLY A 99 -33.45 19.75 1.67
C GLY A 99 -34.18 21.00 1.12
N ALA A 100 -33.43 21.90 0.48
CA ALA A 100 -33.99 23.13 -0.10
C ALA A 100 -34.98 22.81 -1.24
N PHE A 101 -34.60 21.93 -2.17
CA PHE A 101 -35.50 21.50 -3.25
C PHE A 101 -36.69 20.68 -2.74
N GLY A 102 -36.46 19.84 -1.69
CA GLY A 102 -37.54 19.10 -1.03
C GLY A 102 -38.58 20.04 -0.40
N VAL A 103 -38.16 21.04 0.37
CA VAL A 103 -39.05 22.05 0.97
C VAL A 103 -39.75 22.85 -0.12
N ALA A 104 -39.05 23.28 -1.17
CA ALA A 104 -39.66 23.98 -2.30
C ALA A 104 -40.76 23.12 -2.96
N ALA A 105 -40.50 21.85 -3.21
CA ALA A 105 -41.48 20.92 -3.76
C ALA A 105 -42.74 20.77 -2.84
N LEU A 106 -42.53 20.70 -1.51
CA LEU A 106 -43.63 20.62 -0.54
C LEU A 106 -44.46 21.89 -0.54
N VAL A 107 -43.84 23.08 -0.62
CA VAL A 107 -44.58 24.37 -0.72
C VAL A 107 -45.39 24.41 -2.00
N LEU A 108 -44.83 24.02 -3.13
CA LEU A 108 -45.53 23.95 -4.42
C LEU A 108 -46.74 23.00 -4.35
N TYR A 109 -46.57 21.83 -3.72
CA TYR A 109 -47.62 20.83 -3.61
C TYR A 109 -48.76 21.27 -2.66
N TRP A 110 -48.44 21.68 -1.40
CA TRP A 110 -49.40 21.88 -0.35
C TRP A 110 -50.01 23.29 -0.31
N LEU A 111 -49.22 24.34 -0.64
CA LEU A 111 -49.67 25.73 -0.57
C LEU A 111 -50.11 26.29 -1.91
N LEU A 112 -49.36 26.00 -2.96
CA LEU A 112 -49.58 26.62 -4.27
C LEU A 112 -50.37 25.72 -5.23
N HIS A 113 -50.52 24.42 -4.92
CA HIS A 113 -51.23 23.43 -5.74
C HIS A 113 -50.71 23.37 -7.19
N ILE A 114 -49.39 23.58 -7.37
CA ILE A 114 -48.74 23.62 -8.68
C ILE A 114 -48.27 22.21 -9.07
N TYR A 115 -48.61 21.75 -10.27
CA TYR A 115 -48.32 20.40 -10.77
C TYR A 115 -46.83 20.09 -11.03
N TRP A 116 -45.97 21.09 -11.01
CA TRP A 116 -44.55 20.94 -11.30
C TRP A 116 -43.69 20.59 -10.07
N TYR A 117 -44.27 20.31 -8.95
CA TYR A 117 -43.59 20.01 -7.69
C TYR A 117 -42.67 18.78 -7.78
N ASP A 118 -43.07 17.77 -8.56
CA ASP A 118 -42.33 16.55 -8.80
C ASP A 118 -41.03 16.81 -9.60
N ALA A 119 -41.10 17.67 -10.62
CA ALA A 119 -39.92 18.07 -11.39
C ALA A 119 -38.87 18.80 -10.52
N VAL A 120 -39.35 19.70 -9.62
CA VAL A 120 -38.47 20.42 -8.68
C VAL A 120 -37.81 19.45 -7.72
N TYR A 121 -38.53 18.48 -7.18
CA TYR A 121 -37.98 17.45 -6.31
C TYR A 121 -36.98 16.57 -7.04
N GLN A 122 -37.28 16.09 -8.25
CA GLN A 122 -36.41 15.27 -9.08
C GLN A 122 -35.10 16.00 -9.41
N PHE A 123 -35.18 17.32 -9.69
CA PHE A 123 -34.00 18.13 -9.92
C PHE A 123 -33.10 18.21 -8.67
N GLY A 124 -33.68 18.34 -7.48
CA GLY A 124 -32.98 18.31 -6.20
C GLY A 124 -32.28 16.97 -5.96
N VAL A 125 -32.92 15.85 -6.26
CA VAL A 125 -32.36 14.51 -6.17
C VAL A 125 -31.21 14.33 -7.16
N LEU A 126 -31.37 14.77 -8.40
CA LEU A 126 -30.31 14.69 -9.42
C LEU A 126 -29.06 15.48 -8.99
N LEU A 127 -29.27 16.72 -8.53
CA LEU A 127 -28.17 17.55 -8.02
C LEU A 127 -27.48 16.91 -6.82
N PHE A 128 -28.24 16.32 -5.89
CA PHE A 128 -27.70 15.58 -4.77
C PHE A 128 -26.79 14.43 -5.23
N ILE A 129 -27.25 13.61 -6.19
CA ILE A 129 -26.48 12.49 -6.73
C ILE A 129 -25.19 12.99 -7.41
N ILE A 130 -25.26 14.05 -8.22
CA ILE A 130 -24.12 14.65 -8.89
C ILE A 130 -23.06 15.11 -7.87
N LEU A 131 -23.48 15.82 -6.82
CA LEU A 131 -22.56 16.29 -5.78
C LEU A 131 -21.92 15.14 -4.99
N LEU A 132 -22.66 14.06 -4.73
CA LEU A 132 -22.10 12.87 -4.08
C LEU A 132 -21.09 12.16 -4.98
N LEU A 133 -21.41 11.96 -6.25
CA LEU A 133 -20.50 11.32 -7.22
C LEU A 133 -19.22 12.13 -7.40
N TYR A 134 -19.33 13.45 -7.51
CA TYR A 134 -18.19 14.34 -7.60
C TYR A 134 -17.27 14.20 -6.36
N GLY A 135 -17.86 14.14 -5.16
CA GLY A 135 -17.10 13.92 -3.92
C GLY A 135 -16.41 12.55 -3.86
N LEU A 136 -17.07 11.53 -4.39
CA LEU A 136 -16.54 10.16 -4.41
C LEU A 136 -15.36 10.03 -5.39
N ILE A 137 -15.48 10.63 -6.58
CA ILE A 137 -14.40 10.68 -7.58
C ILE A 137 -13.20 11.45 -7.02
N GLY A 138 -13.43 12.60 -6.38
CA GLY A 138 -12.37 13.38 -5.74
C GLY A 138 -11.61 12.57 -4.68
N GLN A 139 -12.34 11.86 -3.82
CA GLN A 139 -11.72 10.99 -2.80
C GLN A 139 -10.90 9.86 -3.42
N ALA A 140 -11.43 9.17 -4.41
CA ALA A 140 -10.71 8.09 -5.10
C ALA A 140 -9.42 8.61 -5.79
N ALA A 141 -9.46 9.81 -6.35
CA ALA A 141 -8.30 10.44 -6.97
C ALA A 141 -7.22 10.83 -5.94
N GLU A 142 -7.62 11.35 -4.77
CA GLU A 142 -6.68 11.67 -3.67
C GLU A 142 -6.03 10.40 -3.10
N ASP A 143 -6.80 9.34 -2.86
CA ASP A 143 -6.29 8.06 -2.37
C ASP A 143 -5.29 7.45 -3.38
N MET A 144 -5.60 7.51 -4.68
CA MET A 144 -4.72 7.03 -5.74
C MET A 144 -3.41 7.83 -5.81
N ARG A 145 -3.47 9.17 -5.68
CA ARG A 145 -2.27 10.03 -5.63
C ARG A 145 -1.40 9.69 -4.43
N PHE A 146 -1.99 9.56 -3.24
CA PHE A 146 -1.27 9.22 -2.01
C PHE A 146 -0.55 7.87 -2.14
N HIS A 147 -1.22 6.85 -2.68
CA HIS A 147 -0.59 5.55 -2.93
C HIS A 147 0.51 5.60 -3.99
N MET A 148 0.35 6.44 -5.01
CA MET A 148 1.36 6.61 -6.06
C MET A 148 2.59 7.35 -5.54
N GLU A 149 2.42 8.42 -4.77
CA GLU A 149 3.52 9.15 -4.13
C GLU A 149 4.30 8.28 -3.14
N HIS A 150 3.63 7.46 -2.34
CA HIS A 150 4.27 6.47 -1.47
C HIS A 150 5.05 5.42 -2.25
N ARG A 151 4.52 4.90 -3.35
CA ARG A 151 5.26 3.96 -4.23
C ARG A 151 6.50 4.61 -4.82
N ILE A 152 6.38 5.81 -5.38
CA ILE A 152 7.52 6.54 -5.97
C ILE A 152 8.59 6.84 -4.92
N SER A 153 8.21 7.27 -3.71
CA SER A 153 9.15 7.52 -2.61
C SER A 153 9.87 6.23 -2.18
N HIS A 154 9.17 5.10 -2.08
CA HIS A 154 9.78 3.80 -1.79
C HIS A 154 10.69 3.31 -2.92
N GLU A 155 10.31 3.55 -4.16
CA GLU A 155 11.10 3.18 -5.33
C GLU A 155 12.33 4.07 -5.53
N MET A 156 12.33 5.31 -5.05
CA MET A 156 13.49 6.23 -5.13
C MET A 156 14.57 5.97 -4.07
N GLN A 157 14.30 5.22 -3.01
CA GLN A 157 15.31 4.86 -2.03
C GLN A 157 16.30 3.85 -2.63
N ARG A 158 17.59 4.19 -2.62
CA ARG A 158 18.70 3.35 -3.09
C ARG A 158 19.33 2.52 -1.98
N GLU A 159 18.90 2.69 -0.75
CA GLU A 159 19.43 2.02 0.43
C GLU A 159 18.40 1.05 1.02
N ASP A 160 18.89 -0.05 1.54
CA ASP A 160 18.10 -1.01 2.30
C ASP A 160 17.94 -0.52 3.75
N ARG A 161 16.70 -0.37 4.20
CA ARG A 161 16.39 0.22 5.52
C ARG A 161 16.91 -0.60 6.71
N MET A 162 17.03 -1.91 6.55
CA MET A 162 17.46 -2.79 7.62
C MET A 162 18.98 -2.77 7.77
N THR A 163 19.70 -2.75 6.65
CA THR A 163 21.15 -2.96 6.63
C THR A 163 21.96 -1.71 6.32
N GLY A 164 21.34 -0.66 5.77
CA GLY A 164 22.02 0.55 5.29
C GLY A 164 22.84 0.35 4.01
N LEU A 165 22.92 -0.87 3.49
CA LEU A 165 23.61 -1.15 2.22
C LEU A 165 22.76 -0.66 1.03
N PRO A 166 23.39 -0.32 -0.12
CA PRO A 166 22.68 -0.14 -1.37
C PRO A 166 21.79 -1.34 -1.67
N ASN A 167 20.55 -1.09 -2.07
CA ASN A 167 19.53 -2.12 -2.26
C ASN A 167 19.59 -2.75 -3.67
N ARG A 168 18.68 -3.69 -3.93
CA ARG A 168 18.52 -4.37 -5.23
C ARG A 168 18.39 -3.39 -6.38
N ARG A 169 17.69 -2.27 -6.20
CA ARG A 169 17.51 -1.26 -7.24
C ARG A 169 18.85 -0.59 -7.58
N ALA A 170 19.63 -0.19 -6.58
CA ALA A 170 20.96 0.38 -6.80
C ALA A 170 21.88 -0.61 -7.53
N PHE A 171 21.77 -1.92 -7.21
CA PHE A 171 22.46 -2.98 -7.92
C PHE A 171 22.06 -3.06 -9.40
N GLU A 172 20.76 -3.10 -9.72
CA GLU A 172 20.29 -3.19 -11.10
C GLU A 172 20.64 -1.92 -11.91
N GLU A 173 20.56 -0.74 -11.30
CA GLU A 173 21.00 0.51 -11.93
C GLU A 173 22.51 0.48 -12.25
N TYR A 174 23.32 -0.08 -11.37
CA TYR A 174 24.76 -0.23 -11.63
C TYR A 174 25.04 -1.25 -12.74
N MET A 175 24.33 -2.38 -12.75
CA MET A 175 24.38 -3.36 -13.84
C MET A 175 24.02 -2.75 -15.20
N GLU A 176 23.02 -1.88 -15.24
CA GLU A 176 22.64 -1.17 -16.45
C GLU A 176 23.73 -0.18 -16.92
N ARG A 177 24.45 0.45 -15.99
CA ARG A 177 25.60 1.30 -16.32
C ARG A 177 26.75 0.50 -16.91
N ILE A 178 27.00 -0.73 -16.40
CA ILE A 178 27.99 -1.65 -17.00
C ILE A 178 27.53 -2.02 -18.42
N ARG A 179 26.27 -2.44 -18.59
CA ARG A 179 25.70 -2.83 -19.89
C ARG A 179 25.82 -1.74 -20.95
N THR A 180 25.62 -0.48 -20.55
CA THR A 180 25.68 0.68 -21.46
C THR A 180 27.07 1.28 -21.61
N GLY A 181 28.11 0.67 -21.01
CA GLY A 181 29.49 1.17 -21.03
C GLY A 181 29.73 2.43 -20.18
N LYS A 182 28.71 2.91 -19.45
CA LYS A 182 28.82 4.14 -18.63
C LYS A 182 29.56 3.92 -17.31
N ALA A 183 29.81 2.67 -16.90
CA ALA A 183 30.56 2.36 -15.68
C ALA A 183 32.06 2.38 -15.88
N GLY A 184 32.56 2.40 -17.14
CA GLY A 184 33.99 2.40 -17.46
C GLY A 184 34.69 1.06 -17.18
N CYS A 185 33.98 0.02 -16.76
CA CYS A 185 34.53 -1.28 -16.41
C CYS A 185 34.83 -2.13 -17.66
N ARG A 186 36.03 -2.66 -17.77
CA ARG A 186 36.40 -3.59 -18.87
C ARG A 186 36.33 -5.05 -18.44
N ASP A 187 36.74 -5.39 -17.22
CA ASP A 187 36.74 -6.74 -16.69
C ASP A 187 36.30 -6.78 -15.23
N ALA A 188 35.02 -6.52 -15.02
CA ALA A 188 34.45 -6.54 -13.68
C ALA A 188 34.24 -7.96 -13.15
N VAL A 189 34.33 -8.14 -11.82
CA VAL A 189 33.97 -9.36 -11.12
C VAL A 189 32.73 -9.15 -10.31
N LEU A 190 31.73 -10.00 -10.53
CA LEU A 190 30.52 -10.11 -9.72
C LEU A 190 30.69 -11.26 -8.74
N THR A 191 30.41 -11.02 -7.47
CA THR A 191 30.31 -12.04 -6.42
C THR A 191 28.95 -11.97 -5.78
N TYR A 192 28.19 -13.06 -5.83
CA TYR A 192 26.99 -13.24 -5.01
C TYR A 192 27.35 -13.89 -3.69
N ILE A 193 26.71 -13.45 -2.63
CA ILE A 193 26.88 -13.96 -1.27
C ILE A 193 25.50 -14.28 -0.72
N ARG A 194 25.35 -15.44 -0.07
CA ARG A 194 24.12 -15.86 0.60
C ARG A 194 24.38 -16.18 2.05
N LEU A 195 23.51 -15.66 2.92
CA LEU A 195 23.46 -16.04 4.32
C LEU A 195 22.66 -17.34 4.44
N GLU A 196 23.32 -18.39 4.97
CA GLU A 196 22.72 -19.71 5.12
C GLU A 196 21.91 -19.83 6.40
N GLY A 197 20.96 -20.78 6.40
CA GLY A 197 20.19 -21.17 7.59
C GLY A 197 19.25 -20.09 8.12
N LEU A 198 18.85 -19.09 7.31
CA LEU A 198 17.98 -18.00 7.77
C LEU A 198 16.57 -18.50 8.15
N ASN A 199 16.00 -19.44 7.36
CA ASN A 199 14.66 -19.98 7.62
C ASN A 199 14.65 -20.81 8.92
N GLU A 200 15.62 -21.73 9.10
CA GLU A 200 15.75 -22.52 10.31
C GLU A 200 15.94 -21.65 11.55
N ARG A 201 16.67 -20.54 11.39
CA ARG A 201 16.84 -19.57 12.48
C ARG A 201 15.55 -18.85 12.83
N ASN A 202 14.79 -18.43 11.82
CA ASN A 202 13.48 -17.81 11.99
C ASN A 202 12.50 -18.76 12.71
N ASP A 203 12.48 -20.02 12.28
CA ASP A 203 11.59 -21.04 12.85
C ASP A 203 11.95 -21.39 14.30
N ARG A 204 13.25 -21.40 14.59
CA ARG A 204 13.75 -21.79 15.93
C ARG A 204 13.76 -20.66 16.95
N PHE A 205 14.07 -19.43 16.53
CA PHE A 205 14.36 -18.30 17.42
C PHE A 205 13.49 -17.06 17.13
N GLY A 206 12.58 -17.13 16.14
CA GLY A 206 11.70 -16.03 15.73
C GLY A 206 12.33 -15.08 14.70
N LEU A 207 11.48 -14.28 14.03
CA LEU A 207 11.86 -13.36 12.94
C LEU A 207 12.93 -12.35 13.37
N GLN A 208 12.88 -11.88 14.61
CA GLN A 208 13.89 -10.93 15.12
C GLN A 208 15.31 -11.51 15.09
N ALA A 209 15.48 -12.79 15.40
CA ALA A 209 16.78 -13.45 15.35
C ALA A 209 17.31 -13.60 13.92
N GLY A 210 16.40 -13.78 12.95
CA GLY A 210 16.74 -13.73 11.53
C GLY A 210 17.17 -12.36 11.07
N ASP A 211 16.44 -11.31 11.45
CA ASP A 211 16.78 -9.92 11.14
C ASP A 211 18.15 -9.54 11.71
N GLU A 212 18.43 -9.90 12.96
CA GLU A 212 19.75 -9.72 13.59
C GLU A 212 20.88 -10.42 12.78
N SER A 213 20.60 -11.60 12.23
CA SER A 213 21.58 -12.35 11.41
C SER A 213 21.84 -11.68 10.05
N VAL A 214 20.78 -11.11 9.44
CA VAL A 214 20.90 -10.35 8.19
C VAL A 214 21.70 -9.06 8.43
N ILE A 215 21.47 -8.37 9.53
CA ILE A 215 22.23 -7.17 9.93
C ILE A 215 23.70 -7.53 10.17
N ALA A 216 23.97 -8.63 10.86
CA ALA A 216 25.34 -9.11 11.10
C ALA A 216 26.05 -9.47 9.80
N ALA A 217 25.37 -10.15 8.88
CA ALA A 217 25.92 -10.45 7.57
C ALA A 217 26.24 -9.18 6.76
N ALA A 218 25.34 -8.21 6.78
CA ALA A 218 25.54 -6.91 6.14
C ALA A 218 26.74 -6.14 6.72
N GLN A 219 26.93 -6.19 8.04
CA GLN A 219 28.11 -5.61 8.69
C GLN A 219 29.40 -6.29 8.24
N CYS A 220 29.43 -7.62 8.16
CA CYS A 220 30.59 -8.35 7.62
C CYS A 220 30.89 -7.95 6.17
N VAL A 221 29.86 -7.77 5.33
CA VAL A 221 30.01 -7.30 3.95
C VAL A 221 30.58 -5.87 3.92
N ALA A 222 30.03 -4.96 4.72
CA ALA A 222 30.49 -3.57 4.78
C ALA A 222 31.94 -3.46 5.29
N ASP A 223 32.28 -4.19 6.36
CA ASP A 223 33.65 -4.21 6.91
C ASP A 223 34.66 -4.77 5.90
N PHE A 224 34.24 -5.80 5.16
CA PHE A 224 35.04 -6.35 4.10
C PHE A 224 35.27 -5.34 2.96
N CYS A 225 34.21 -4.65 2.51
CA CYS A 225 34.36 -3.63 1.46
C CYS A 225 35.29 -2.50 1.90
N ARG A 226 35.18 -2.05 3.15
CA ARG A 226 36.08 -1.03 3.72
C ARG A 226 37.54 -1.49 3.74
N ALA A 227 37.78 -2.73 4.16
CA ALA A 227 39.15 -3.30 4.15
C ALA A 227 39.71 -3.42 2.73
N CYS A 228 38.89 -3.70 1.72
CA CYS A 228 39.31 -3.70 0.33
C CYS A 228 39.66 -2.28 -0.16
N GLU A 229 38.85 -1.30 0.17
CA GLU A 229 39.11 0.11 -0.17
C GLU A 229 40.40 0.63 0.45
N GLU A 230 40.67 0.27 1.72
CA GLU A 230 41.94 0.57 2.41
C GLU A 230 43.15 -0.10 1.72
N ALA A 231 42.93 -1.24 1.05
CA ALA A 231 43.94 -1.94 0.27
C ALA A 231 44.05 -1.44 -1.20
N GLY A 232 43.29 -0.41 -1.57
CA GLY A 232 43.28 0.16 -2.93
C GLY A 232 42.39 -0.57 -3.94
N GLU A 233 41.53 -1.50 -3.49
CA GLU A 233 40.54 -2.19 -4.32
C GLU A 233 39.22 -1.45 -4.31
N SER A 234 38.62 -1.14 -5.47
CA SER A 234 37.28 -0.62 -5.57
C SER A 234 36.27 -1.75 -5.49
N VAL A 235 35.42 -1.75 -4.44
CA VAL A 235 34.38 -2.76 -4.23
C VAL A 235 33.06 -2.07 -3.93
N LEU A 236 32.05 -2.42 -4.69
CA LEU A 236 30.66 -1.97 -4.47
C LEU A 236 29.86 -3.10 -3.87
N CYS A 237 29.17 -2.86 -2.77
CA CYS A 237 28.35 -3.86 -2.11
C CYS A 237 26.87 -3.48 -2.16
N PHE A 238 26.01 -4.51 -2.23
CA PHE A 238 24.57 -4.37 -2.36
C PHE A 238 23.85 -5.47 -1.58
N ARG A 239 22.66 -5.17 -1.04
CA ARG A 239 21.70 -6.19 -0.62
C ARG A 239 20.70 -6.43 -1.73
N THR A 240 20.70 -7.62 -2.33
CA THR A 240 19.87 -7.96 -3.51
C THR A 240 18.61 -8.73 -3.17
N GLY A 241 18.51 -9.33 -1.98
CA GLY A 241 17.39 -10.12 -1.54
C GLY A 241 17.28 -10.22 -0.02
N GLY A 242 16.43 -11.08 0.48
CA GLY A 242 16.22 -11.31 1.91
C GLY A 242 17.51 -11.67 2.66
N ASN A 243 18.19 -12.70 2.17
CA ASN A 243 19.47 -13.23 2.67
C ASN A 243 20.60 -13.13 1.64
N GLU A 244 20.44 -12.35 0.58
CA GLU A 244 21.36 -12.28 -0.55
C GLU A 244 22.04 -10.92 -0.63
N PHE A 245 23.35 -10.96 -0.90
CA PHE A 245 24.20 -9.79 -1.13
C PHE A 245 24.95 -9.95 -2.44
N ALA A 246 25.39 -8.84 -3.01
CA ALA A 246 26.26 -8.84 -4.19
C ALA A 246 27.42 -7.89 -3.99
N LEU A 247 28.58 -8.28 -4.49
CA LEU A 247 29.77 -7.43 -4.60
C LEU A 247 30.12 -7.27 -6.06
N ILE A 248 30.44 -6.06 -6.49
CA ILE A 248 30.96 -5.78 -7.82
C ILE A 248 32.34 -5.13 -7.65
N ARG A 249 33.35 -5.72 -8.29
CA ARG A 249 34.66 -5.12 -8.44
C ARG A 249 34.81 -4.68 -9.89
N PRO A 250 34.80 -3.38 -10.17
CA PRO A 250 34.89 -2.86 -11.54
C PRO A 250 36.20 -3.18 -12.25
N GLU A 251 37.32 -3.13 -11.51
CA GLU A 251 38.67 -3.38 -12.00
C GLU A 251 39.43 -4.18 -10.92
N PRO A 252 39.35 -5.52 -10.93
CA PRO A 252 39.96 -6.34 -9.89
C PRO A 252 41.49 -6.40 -10.04
N HIS A 253 42.23 -5.98 -9.02
CA HIS A 253 43.68 -6.12 -8.93
C HIS A 253 44.09 -7.38 -8.14
N ILE A 254 43.24 -7.84 -7.23
CA ILE A 254 43.48 -9.00 -6.40
C ILE A 254 42.73 -10.23 -6.99
N ASP A 255 43.42 -11.39 -6.96
CA ASP A 255 42.79 -12.66 -7.36
C ASP A 255 41.53 -12.98 -6.55
N SER A 256 40.51 -13.52 -7.21
CA SER A 256 39.22 -13.85 -6.59
C SER A 256 39.35 -14.85 -5.44
N GLY A 257 40.27 -15.83 -5.54
CA GLY A 257 40.55 -16.79 -4.46
C GLY A 257 41.15 -16.13 -3.22
N GLN A 258 42.05 -15.15 -3.40
CA GLN A 258 42.60 -14.35 -2.29
C GLN A 258 41.53 -13.51 -1.62
N LEU A 259 40.66 -12.89 -2.42
CA LEU A 259 39.54 -12.09 -1.90
C LEU A 259 38.59 -12.93 -1.06
N HIS A 260 38.29 -14.14 -1.51
CA HIS A 260 37.47 -15.08 -0.75
C HIS A 260 38.09 -15.46 0.59
N ARG A 261 39.35 -15.70 0.65
CA ARG A 261 40.08 -15.98 1.90
C ARG A 261 39.96 -14.79 2.87
N GLN A 262 40.10 -13.58 2.35
CA GLN A 262 39.94 -12.36 3.14
C GLN A 262 38.48 -12.20 3.67
N PHE A 263 37.47 -12.44 2.84
CA PHE A 263 36.09 -12.39 3.27
C PHE A 263 35.73 -13.43 4.34
N ARG A 264 36.19 -14.69 4.13
CA ARG A 264 36.06 -15.75 5.15
C ARG A 264 36.73 -15.37 6.48
N ALA A 265 37.88 -14.70 6.44
CA ALA A 265 38.54 -14.22 7.65
C ALA A 265 37.73 -13.16 8.40
N VAL A 266 37.03 -12.27 7.69
CA VAL A 266 36.08 -11.29 8.30
C VAL A 266 34.94 -12.01 9.00
N VAL A 267 34.28 -12.96 8.32
CA VAL A 267 33.19 -13.76 8.89
C VAL A 267 33.65 -14.58 10.09
N ALA A 268 34.84 -15.22 9.97
CA ALA A 268 35.41 -15.98 11.08
C ALA A 268 35.78 -15.11 12.29
N ARG A 269 36.22 -13.87 12.06
CA ARG A 269 36.44 -12.88 13.14
C ARG A 269 35.14 -12.54 13.85
N TYR A 270 34.08 -12.24 13.11
CA TYR A 270 32.76 -12.00 13.68
C TYR A 270 32.29 -13.21 14.51
N ASN A 271 32.37 -14.42 13.95
CA ASN A 271 31.90 -15.64 14.62
C ASN A 271 32.70 -16.01 15.88
N ARG A 272 33.95 -15.51 16.05
CA ARG A 272 34.73 -15.66 17.28
C ARG A 272 34.30 -14.72 18.39
N THR A 273 33.75 -13.54 18.03
CA THR A 273 33.39 -12.50 19.00
C THR A 273 31.92 -12.52 19.40
N CYS A 274 31.05 -13.10 18.57
CA CYS A 274 29.62 -13.17 18.82
C CYS A 274 29.23 -14.39 19.70
N ALA A 275 28.04 -14.34 20.30
CA ALA A 275 27.47 -15.49 21.00
C ALA A 275 27.28 -16.68 20.06
N PRO A 276 27.39 -17.94 20.54
CA PRO A 276 27.29 -19.13 19.66
C PRO A 276 26.03 -19.17 18.81
N ARG A 277 24.90 -18.73 19.35
CA ARG A 277 23.60 -18.63 18.64
C ARG A 277 23.55 -17.52 17.59
N ALA A 278 24.47 -16.56 17.61
CA ALA A 278 24.51 -15.45 16.67
C ALA A 278 25.51 -15.69 15.52
N ARG A 279 26.18 -16.85 15.48
CA ARG A 279 27.11 -17.20 14.41
C ARG A 279 26.40 -17.26 13.07
N ILE A 280 27.06 -16.78 12.02
CA ILE A 280 26.55 -16.76 10.65
C ILE A 280 27.44 -17.63 9.74
N ILE A 281 26.79 -18.23 8.74
CA ILE A 281 27.47 -18.96 7.67
C ILE A 281 27.13 -18.23 6.37
N MET A 282 28.13 -17.91 5.58
CA MET A 282 27.94 -17.20 4.31
C MET A 282 28.65 -17.97 3.20
N THR A 283 27.90 -18.28 2.15
CA THR A 283 28.40 -18.92 0.93
C THR A 283 28.49 -17.89 -0.18
N PHE A 284 29.39 -18.06 -1.09
CA PHE A 284 29.60 -17.12 -2.20
C PHE A 284 29.93 -17.83 -3.50
N GLY A 285 29.57 -17.19 -4.59
CA GLY A 285 29.94 -17.58 -5.96
C GLY A 285 30.30 -16.35 -6.76
N PHE A 286 31.22 -16.46 -7.66
CA PHE A 286 31.72 -15.34 -8.46
C PHE A 286 31.84 -15.71 -9.94
N SER A 287 31.81 -14.68 -10.78
CA SER A 287 32.14 -14.77 -12.20
C SER A 287 32.81 -13.49 -12.70
N ARG A 288 33.57 -13.59 -13.79
CA ARG A 288 34.15 -12.43 -14.48
C ARG A 288 33.27 -11.99 -15.64
N LEU A 289 33.26 -10.68 -15.89
CA LEU A 289 32.51 -10.11 -17.02
C LEU A 289 33.13 -10.58 -18.36
N CYS A 290 34.46 -10.67 -18.46
CA CYS A 290 35.14 -11.23 -19.61
C CYS A 290 35.40 -12.72 -19.40
N ASP A 291 35.32 -13.49 -20.50
CA ASP A 291 35.77 -14.89 -20.53
C ASP A 291 37.30 -15.01 -20.65
N GLU A 292 37.79 -16.22 -20.71
CA GLU A 292 39.25 -16.51 -20.83
C GLU A 292 39.86 -15.97 -22.11
N ASP A 293 39.04 -15.80 -23.17
CA ASP A 293 39.43 -15.22 -24.45
C ASP A 293 39.35 -13.68 -24.48
N GLY A 294 38.99 -13.05 -23.35
CA GLY A 294 38.83 -11.59 -23.22
C GLY A 294 37.53 -11.01 -23.84
N LYS A 295 36.56 -11.86 -24.20
CA LYS A 295 35.30 -11.45 -24.77
C LYS A 295 34.29 -11.14 -23.66
N SER A 296 33.66 -9.97 -23.71
CA SER A 296 32.67 -9.57 -22.73
C SER A 296 31.38 -10.40 -22.86
N ARG A 297 30.92 -10.93 -21.74
CA ARG A 297 29.65 -11.67 -21.59
C ARG A 297 28.46 -10.71 -21.54
N SER A 298 27.25 -11.21 -21.86
CA SER A 298 26.03 -10.48 -21.55
C SER A 298 25.81 -10.41 -20.03
N ILE A 299 25.17 -9.36 -19.55
CA ILE A 299 24.85 -9.20 -18.11
C ILE A 299 24.08 -10.40 -17.56
N SER A 300 23.14 -10.96 -18.34
CA SER A 300 22.38 -12.15 -17.93
C SER A 300 23.25 -13.40 -17.80
N ALA A 301 24.17 -13.63 -18.73
CA ALA A 301 25.11 -14.76 -18.67
C ALA A 301 26.09 -14.60 -17.50
N TRP A 302 26.60 -13.39 -17.27
CA TRP A 302 27.48 -13.08 -16.16
C TRP A 302 26.83 -13.32 -14.80
N LYS A 303 25.58 -12.84 -14.59
CA LYS A 303 24.77 -13.10 -13.39
C LYS A 303 24.51 -14.61 -13.21
N ALA A 304 24.11 -15.30 -14.29
CA ALA A 304 23.79 -16.73 -14.22
C ALA A 304 25.01 -17.59 -13.84
N GLU A 305 26.20 -17.24 -14.31
CA GLU A 305 27.41 -17.96 -13.96
C GLU A 305 27.85 -17.76 -12.50
N ALA A 306 27.72 -16.51 -11.98
CA ALA A 306 27.94 -16.21 -10.56
C ALA A 306 26.99 -17.00 -9.66
N ASP A 307 25.70 -17.07 -10.02
CA ASP A 307 24.69 -17.83 -9.30
C ASP A 307 24.93 -19.35 -9.38
N ALA A 308 25.30 -19.86 -10.55
CA ALA A 308 25.66 -21.27 -10.70
C ALA A 308 26.91 -21.65 -9.87
N HIS A 309 27.87 -20.75 -9.74
CA HIS A 309 29.02 -20.96 -8.88
C HIS A 309 28.62 -20.92 -7.40
N LEU A 310 27.77 -20.03 -6.99
CA LEU A 310 27.21 -19.96 -5.63
C LEU A 310 26.54 -21.30 -5.27
N LYS A 311 25.63 -21.78 -6.12
CA LYS A 311 24.90 -23.05 -5.92
C LYS A 311 25.84 -24.28 -5.82
N ARG A 312 26.92 -24.33 -6.59
CA ARG A 312 27.90 -25.39 -6.46
C ARG A 312 28.60 -25.38 -5.11
N ASN A 313 28.93 -24.20 -4.60
CA ASN A 313 29.56 -24.03 -3.30
C ASN A 313 28.62 -24.35 -2.13
N GLU A 314 27.32 -24.04 -2.26
CA GLU A 314 26.29 -24.46 -1.30
C GLU A 314 26.17 -25.98 -1.21
N ALA A 315 26.16 -26.67 -2.36
CA ALA A 315 26.09 -28.12 -2.41
C ALA A 315 27.34 -28.79 -1.81
N GLY A 316 28.52 -28.16 -1.93
CA GLY A 316 29.76 -28.63 -1.31
C GLY A 316 29.79 -28.49 0.22
N LEU A 317 29.14 -27.45 0.78
CA LEU A 317 29.03 -27.30 2.22
C LEU A 317 28.04 -28.29 2.87
N GLY A 318 27.10 -28.83 2.09
CA GLY A 318 26.18 -29.88 2.55
C GLY A 318 26.81 -31.29 2.62
N GLY A 319 27.99 -31.47 2.02
CA GLY A 319 28.75 -32.75 2.03
C GLY A 319 29.77 -32.90 3.18
N ASP A 320 30.15 -31.79 3.80
CA ASP A 320 31.17 -31.79 4.89
C ASP A 320 30.51 -31.71 6.30
N ALA A 321 29.18 -31.84 6.40
CA ALA A 321 28.41 -31.73 7.66
C ALA A 321 27.81 -33.08 8.12
N GLU A 322 28.26 -34.24 7.62
CA GLU A 322 27.96 -35.58 8.19
C GLU A 322 29.16 -36.18 8.96
#